data_65718c41bb07a831560435b17ee1179f
#
_entry.id   65718c41bb07a831560435b17ee1179f
#
_cell.length_a   1.000
_cell.length_b   1.000
_cell.length_c   1.000
_cell.angle_alpha   90.00
_cell.angle_beta   90.00
_cell.angle_gamma   90.00
#
_symmetry.space_group_name_H-M   'P 1'
#
loop_
_entity.id
_entity.type
_entity.pdbx_description
1 polymer ?
#
loop_
_entity_poly.entity_id
_entity_poly.type
_entity_poly.pdbx_seq_one_letter_code
_entity_poly.pdbx_strand_id
1 'polypeptide(L)'
;MNNITLTKTSNQSDIERYFRGVLELDKQNKEFSVNLDDVWQLAYERKDNAVRGLKANFIENVDFIVIRNNAENSSAGRPTDDYYITSACLEYFVARKVRPVFEVYRRVFHKVASGEMTEIEKTQQKIIYAN
;
A
#
# COMPACT_ATOMS: atom_id res chain seq x y z
N MET A 1 -0.04 -9.88 -12.91
CA MET A 1 -0.77 -9.92 -11.66
C MET A 1 0.05 -10.44 -10.50
N ASN A 2 0.01 -9.74 -9.44
CA ASN A 2 0.80 -10.08 -8.28
C ASN A 2 0.01 -10.86 -7.28
N ASN A 3 0.43 -12.08 -7.01
CA ASN A 3 -0.19 -12.87 -5.97
C ASN A 3 0.67 -12.95 -4.73
N ILE A 4 1.53 -11.94 -4.55
CA ILE A 4 2.45 -11.91 -3.44
C ILE A 4 1.72 -11.39 -2.19
N THR A 5 1.82 -12.15 -1.11
CA THR A 5 1.39 -11.70 0.20
C THR A 5 2.63 -11.36 0.99
N LEU A 6 2.71 -10.11 1.45
CA LEU A 6 3.88 -9.66 2.19
C LEU A 6 3.72 -9.99 3.67
N THR A 7 4.81 -10.47 4.27
CA THR A 7 4.84 -10.82 5.69
C THR A 7 6.09 -10.23 6.31
N LYS A 8 6.23 -10.41 7.61
CA LYS A 8 7.42 -9.91 8.31
C LYS A 8 8.70 -10.57 7.84
N THR A 9 8.60 -11.71 7.18
CA THR A 9 9.75 -12.42 6.65
C THR A 9 9.98 -12.19 5.17
N SER A 10 9.15 -11.36 4.53
CA SER A 10 9.34 -11.04 3.12
C SER A 10 10.67 -10.31 2.91
N ASN A 11 11.40 -10.66 1.84
CA ASN A 11 12.63 -9.98 1.56
C ASN A 11 12.35 -8.66 0.85
N GLN A 12 13.38 -7.81 0.80
CA GLN A 12 13.22 -6.47 0.22
C GLN A 12 12.84 -6.51 -1.25
N SER A 13 13.33 -7.52 -1.96
CA SER A 13 13.04 -7.65 -3.38
C SER A 13 11.55 -7.87 -3.64
N ASP A 14 10.92 -8.72 -2.82
CA ASP A 14 9.49 -8.99 -2.95
C ASP A 14 8.66 -7.78 -2.55
N ILE A 15 9.08 -7.08 -1.49
CA ILE A 15 8.40 -5.87 -1.06
C ILE A 15 8.47 -4.81 -2.15
N GLU A 16 9.65 -4.64 -2.74
CA GLU A 16 9.82 -3.66 -3.80
C GLU A 16 8.97 -4.00 -5.00
N ARG A 17 8.95 -5.27 -5.39
CA ARG A 17 8.14 -5.69 -6.53
C ARG A 17 6.66 -5.42 -6.30
N TYR A 18 6.19 -5.70 -5.09
CA TYR A 18 4.79 -5.43 -4.76
C TYR A 18 4.50 -3.93 -4.86
N PHE A 19 5.36 -3.10 -4.29
CA PHE A 19 5.14 -1.66 -4.31
C PHE A 19 5.21 -1.08 -5.72
N ARG A 20 6.07 -1.63 -6.57
CA ARG A 20 6.09 -1.20 -7.97
C ARG A 20 4.79 -1.54 -8.69
N GLY A 21 4.21 -2.69 -8.36
CA GLY A 21 2.90 -3.04 -8.90
C GLY A 21 1.81 -2.08 -8.44
N VAL A 22 1.85 -1.67 -7.18
CA VAL A 22 0.91 -0.68 -6.66
C VAL A 22 1.07 0.66 -7.39
N LEU A 23 2.32 1.07 -7.61
CA LEU A 23 2.58 2.32 -8.33
C LEU A 23 2.01 2.28 -9.74
N GLU A 24 2.14 1.14 -10.41
CA GLU A 24 1.57 1.00 -11.76
C GLU A 24 0.04 1.12 -11.73
N LEU A 25 -0.60 0.55 -10.74
CA LEU A 25 -2.05 0.69 -10.61
C LEU A 25 -2.44 2.13 -10.34
N ASP A 26 -1.67 2.83 -9.51
CA ASP A 26 -1.92 4.25 -9.26
C ASP A 26 -1.83 5.06 -10.55
N LYS A 27 -0.86 4.73 -11.40
CA LYS A 27 -0.71 5.42 -12.69
C LYS A 27 -1.89 5.14 -13.62
N GLN A 28 -2.59 4.04 -13.41
CA GLN A 28 -3.79 3.71 -14.18
C GLN A 28 -5.04 4.26 -13.52
N ASN A 29 -4.89 5.15 -12.54
CA ASN A 29 -5.99 5.77 -11.82
C ASN A 29 -6.81 4.78 -11.00
N LYS A 30 -6.18 3.71 -10.52
CA LYS A 30 -6.80 2.76 -9.61
C LYS A 30 -6.58 3.26 -8.20
N GLU A 31 -7.56 3.99 -7.70
CA GLU A 31 -7.40 4.69 -6.42
C GLU A 31 -7.16 3.75 -5.25
N PHE A 32 -7.95 2.69 -5.16
CA PHE A 32 -7.81 1.73 -4.05
C PHE A 32 -7.02 0.53 -4.55
N SER A 33 -5.72 0.74 -4.71
CA SER A 33 -4.83 -0.16 -5.42
C SER A 33 -4.24 -1.28 -4.58
N VAL A 34 -4.43 -1.25 -3.25
CA VAL A 34 -3.77 -2.18 -2.35
C VAL A 34 -4.81 -3.03 -1.63
N ASN A 35 -4.70 -4.35 -1.78
CA ASN A 35 -5.52 -5.27 -1.01
C ASN A 35 -4.92 -5.39 0.38
N LEU A 36 -5.70 -5.12 1.41
CA LEU A 36 -5.21 -5.19 2.78
C LEU A 36 -4.64 -6.57 3.10
N ASP A 37 -5.24 -7.63 2.55
CA ASP A 37 -4.75 -8.99 2.79
C ASP A 37 -3.32 -9.21 2.31
N ASP A 38 -2.86 -8.39 1.38
CA ASP A 38 -1.49 -8.53 0.87
C ASP A 38 -0.46 -7.90 1.78
N VAL A 39 -0.85 -7.00 2.67
CA VAL A 39 0.12 -6.14 3.37
C VAL A 39 -0.05 -6.08 4.88
N TRP A 40 -1.20 -6.49 5.44
CA TRP A 40 -1.40 -6.30 6.88
C TRP A 40 -0.37 -7.02 7.72
N GLN A 41 0.15 -8.15 7.26
CA GLN A 41 1.11 -8.95 8.03
C GLN A 41 2.46 -8.26 8.19
N LEU A 42 2.72 -7.24 7.40
CA LEU A 42 3.96 -6.48 7.58
C LEU A 42 3.98 -5.75 8.91
N ALA A 43 2.84 -5.31 9.42
CA ALA A 43 2.77 -4.45 10.59
C ALA A 43 1.91 -5.00 11.72
N TYR A 44 1.12 -6.03 11.48
CA TYR A 44 0.18 -6.54 12.47
C TYR A 44 0.29 -8.05 12.60
N GLU A 45 -0.02 -8.55 13.80
CA GLU A 45 0.00 -9.98 14.06
C GLU A 45 -1.32 -10.65 13.68
N ARG A 46 -2.42 -9.89 13.68
CA ARG A 46 -3.74 -10.43 13.41
C ARG A 46 -4.50 -9.46 12.51
N LYS A 47 -5.27 -10.03 11.59
CA LYS A 47 -6.04 -9.22 10.66
C LYS A 47 -7.10 -8.39 11.36
N ASP A 48 -7.75 -8.93 12.39
CA ASP A 48 -8.80 -8.17 13.07
C ASP A 48 -8.23 -6.92 13.73
N ASN A 49 -7.01 -6.96 14.23
CA ASN A 49 -6.36 -5.77 14.77
C ASN A 49 -6.05 -4.77 13.67
N ALA A 50 -5.62 -5.25 12.52
CA ALA A 50 -5.35 -4.37 11.39
C ALA A 50 -6.64 -3.67 10.93
N VAL A 51 -7.73 -4.43 10.81
CA VAL A 51 -9.00 -3.86 10.39
C VAL A 51 -9.50 -2.84 11.41
N ARG A 52 -9.36 -3.15 12.69
CA ARG A 52 -9.78 -2.21 13.74
C ARG A 52 -8.99 -0.92 13.66
N GLY A 53 -7.68 -1.01 13.48
CA GLY A 53 -6.83 0.16 13.34
C GLY A 53 -7.18 0.97 12.11
N LEU A 54 -7.48 0.30 11.01
CA LEU A 54 -7.86 0.97 9.78
C LEU A 54 -9.13 1.78 9.99
N LYS A 55 -10.16 1.16 10.58
CA LYS A 55 -11.44 1.83 10.79
C LYS A 55 -11.34 2.95 11.81
N ALA A 56 -10.43 2.83 12.77
CA ALA A 56 -10.29 3.83 13.82
C ALA A 56 -9.56 5.08 13.35
N ASN A 57 -8.64 4.95 12.41
CA ASN A 57 -7.72 6.03 12.06
C ASN A 57 -7.84 6.54 10.64
N PHE A 58 -8.62 5.89 9.82
CA PHE A 58 -8.73 6.26 8.40
C PHE A 58 -10.20 6.34 8.01
N ILE A 59 -10.47 6.95 6.86
CA ILE A 59 -11.84 7.31 6.47
C ILE A 59 -12.30 6.40 5.35
N GLU A 60 -13.41 5.70 5.59
CA GLU A 60 -14.00 4.83 4.58
C GLU A 60 -14.42 5.65 3.36
N ASN A 61 -14.19 5.08 2.19
CA ASN A 61 -14.46 5.69 0.88
C ASN A 61 -13.52 6.85 0.54
N VAL A 62 -12.57 7.15 1.41
CA VAL A 62 -11.51 8.12 1.13
C VAL A 62 -10.17 7.41 1.16
N ASP A 63 -9.88 6.73 2.26
CA ASP A 63 -8.61 6.02 2.46
C ASP A 63 -8.73 4.55 2.13
N PHE A 64 -9.90 3.98 2.29
CA PHE A 64 -10.13 2.56 2.01
C PHE A 64 -11.58 2.34 1.62
N ILE A 65 -11.82 1.21 0.95
CA ILE A 65 -13.17 0.75 0.66
C ILE A 65 -13.33 -0.66 1.20
N VAL A 66 -14.57 -1.02 1.45
CA VAL A 66 -14.92 -2.35 1.94
C VAL A 66 -15.78 -3.02 0.86
N ILE A 67 -15.35 -4.18 0.42
CA ILE A 67 -16.13 -4.99 -0.49
C ILE A 67 -16.71 -6.14 0.30
N ARG A 68 -18.03 -6.11 0.47
CA ARG A 68 -18.72 -7.10 1.28
C ARG A 68 -19.15 -8.27 0.43
N ASN A 69 -18.76 -9.45 0.86
CA ASN A 69 -19.12 -10.67 0.16
C ASN A 69 -20.36 -11.27 0.80
N ASN A 70 -21.31 -11.68 -0.06
CA ASN A 70 -22.56 -12.25 0.42
C ASN A 70 -22.34 -13.62 1.03
N ALA A 71 -23.10 -13.92 2.08
CA ALA A 71 -23.00 -15.19 2.76
C ALA A 71 -23.33 -16.34 1.83
N GLU A 72 -24.24 -16.14 0.88
CA GLU A 72 -24.63 -17.21 -0.03
C GLU A 72 -23.48 -17.64 -0.93
N ASN A 73 -22.47 -16.81 -1.09
CA ASN A 73 -21.28 -17.14 -1.86
C ASN A 73 -20.18 -17.73 -1.00
N SER A 74 -20.44 -17.91 0.26
CA SER A 74 -19.45 -18.43 1.20
C SER A 74 -19.85 -19.85 1.61
N SER A 75 -18.98 -20.80 1.29
CA SER A 75 -19.24 -22.17 1.68
C SER A 75 -19.22 -22.35 3.19
N ALA A 76 -18.61 -21.44 3.91
CA ALA A 76 -18.58 -21.44 5.36
C ALA A 76 -19.83 -20.81 5.97
N GLY A 77 -20.70 -20.22 5.15
CA GLY A 77 -21.88 -19.56 5.65
C GLY A 77 -21.62 -18.25 6.37
N ARG A 78 -20.39 -17.77 6.36
CA ARG A 78 -20.00 -16.54 7.04
C ARG A 78 -19.53 -15.52 6.03
N PRO A 79 -20.17 -14.35 5.97
CA PRO A 79 -19.70 -13.32 5.03
C PRO A 79 -18.30 -12.85 5.42
N THR A 80 -17.50 -12.55 4.41
CA THR A 80 -16.18 -12.00 4.61
C THR A 80 -16.11 -10.67 3.88
N ASP A 81 -15.37 -9.73 4.46
CA ASP A 81 -15.18 -8.43 3.87
C ASP A 81 -13.75 -8.32 3.37
N ASP A 82 -13.61 -7.76 2.19
CA ASP A 82 -12.30 -7.43 1.63
C ASP A 82 -12.09 -5.94 1.73
N TYR A 83 -10.88 -5.55 2.10
CA TYR A 83 -10.53 -4.14 2.29
C TYR A 83 -9.46 -3.78 1.29
N TYR A 84 -9.70 -2.68 0.57
CA TYR A 84 -8.73 -2.14 -0.37
C TYR A 84 -8.38 -0.73 0.08
N ILE A 85 -7.10 -0.42 0.13
CA ILE A 85 -6.63 0.86 0.63
C ILE A 85 -5.89 1.61 -0.46
N THR A 86 -5.79 2.93 -0.29
CA THR A 86 -5.00 3.75 -1.21
C THR A 86 -3.52 3.59 -0.90
N SER A 87 -2.68 3.99 -1.85
CA SER A 87 -1.25 3.97 -1.61
C SER A 87 -0.84 4.92 -0.50
N ALA A 88 -1.52 6.05 -0.37
CA ALA A 88 -1.26 6.95 0.75
C ALA A 88 -1.60 6.31 2.09
N CYS A 89 -2.72 5.58 2.13
CA CYS A 89 -3.08 4.85 3.34
C CYS A 89 -2.05 3.75 3.64
N LEU A 90 -1.57 3.08 2.60
CA LEU A 90 -0.52 2.07 2.77
C LEU A 90 0.70 2.68 3.45
N GLU A 91 1.09 3.87 3.04
CA GLU A 91 2.24 4.52 3.64
C GLU A 91 2.05 4.74 5.14
N TYR A 92 0.95 5.36 5.53
CA TYR A 92 0.75 5.75 6.93
C TYR A 92 0.31 4.59 7.80
N PHE A 93 -0.45 3.67 7.24
CA PHE A 93 -1.03 2.59 8.03
C PHE A 93 -0.06 1.42 8.21
N VAL A 94 0.76 1.14 7.21
CA VAL A 94 1.62 -0.03 7.22
C VAL A 94 3.09 0.34 7.11
N ALA A 95 3.46 1.03 6.04
CA ALA A 95 4.87 1.19 5.71
C ALA A 95 5.64 1.96 6.78
N ARG A 96 5.07 3.05 7.28
CA ARG A 96 5.78 3.88 8.27
C ARG A 96 5.94 3.21 9.62
N LYS A 97 5.20 2.15 9.88
CA LYS A 97 5.28 1.44 11.15
C LYS A 97 6.49 0.51 11.22
N VAL A 98 7.06 0.16 10.07
CA VAL A 98 8.16 -0.80 10.00
C VAL A 98 9.27 -0.18 9.18
N ARG A 99 10.37 0.19 9.84
CA ARG A 99 11.42 0.96 9.20
C ARG A 99 11.94 0.36 7.90
N PRO A 100 12.30 -0.93 7.85
CA PRO A 100 12.79 -1.50 6.59
C PRO A 100 11.76 -1.44 5.47
N VAL A 101 10.47 -1.59 5.79
CA VAL A 101 9.41 -1.49 4.79
C VAL A 101 9.30 -0.06 4.29
N PHE A 102 9.41 0.91 5.19
CA PHE A 102 9.32 2.32 4.79
C PHE A 102 10.49 2.70 3.89
N GLU A 103 11.67 2.16 4.13
CA GLU A 103 12.81 2.44 3.27
C GLU A 103 12.55 1.96 1.84
N VAL A 104 11.95 0.78 1.69
CA VAL A 104 11.60 0.30 0.36
C VAL A 104 10.48 1.17 -0.25
N TYR A 105 9.48 1.53 0.57
CA TYR A 105 8.39 2.37 0.09
C TYR A 105 8.92 3.69 -0.45
N ARG A 106 9.79 4.36 0.30
CA ARG A 106 10.38 5.61 -0.14
C ARG A 106 11.14 5.44 -1.45
N ARG A 107 11.89 4.36 -1.55
CA ARG A 107 12.69 4.11 -2.74
C ARG A 107 11.81 3.94 -3.98
N VAL A 108 10.66 3.28 -3.82
CA VAL A 108 9.76 3.07 -4.95
C VAL A 108 8.93 4.32 -5.24
N PHE A 109 8.22 4.82 -4.25
CA PHE A 109 7.24 5.88 -4.51
C PHE A 109 7.86 7.24 -4.63
N HIS A 110 8.85 7.54 -3.81
CA HIS A 110 9.46 8.87 -3.85
C HIS A 110 10.54 8.95 -4.90
N LYS A 111 11.36 7.92 -5.01
CA LYS A 111 12.45 7.95 -5.98
C LYS A 111 11.94 7.72 -7.40
N VAL A 112 11.01 6.80 -7.58
CA VAL A 112 10.45 6.55 -8.90
C VAL A 112 9.66 7.76 -9.37
N ALA A 113 8.90 8.39 -8.46
CA ALA A 113 8.22 9.62 -8.80
C ALA A 113 9.22 10.68 -9.20
N SER A 114 10.35 10.79 -8.48
CA SER A 114 11.42 11.70 -8.86
C SER A 114 12.02 11.31 -10.20
N GLY A 115 12.14 10.01 -10.46
CA GLY A 115 12.70 9.53 -11.69
C GLY A 115 11.83 9.80 -12.90
N GLU A 116 10.56 10.09 -12.68
CA GLU A 116 9.65 10.46 -13.76
C GLU A 116 9.66 11.96 -14.03
N MET A 117 10.35 12.72 -13.21
CA MET A 117 10.50 14.14 -13.46
C MET A 117 11.25 14.37 -14.76
N THR A 118 10.90 15.45 -15.43
CA THR A 118 11.65 15.88 -16.60
C THR A 118 13.03 16.33 -16.15
N GLU A 119 13.95 16.43 -17.11
CA GLU A 119 15.28 16.93 -16.80
C GLU A 119 15.23 18.36 -16.22
N ILE A 120 14.27 19.14 -16.69
CA ILE A 120 14.11 20.49 -16.18
C ILE A 120 13.74 20.45 -14.70
N GLU A 121 12.81 19.58 -14.33
CA GLU A 121 12.37 19.46 -12.94
C GLU A 121 13.51 19.01 -12.04
N LYS A 122 14.31 18.05 -12.51
CA LYS A 122 15.47 17.58 -11.76
C LYS A 122 16.48 18.69 -11.55
N THR A 123 16.69 19.49 -12.56
CA THR A 123 17.62 20.61 -12.48
C THR A 123 17.12 21.63 -11.48
N GLN A 124 15.84 21.97 -11.51
CA GLN A 124 15.26 22.90 -10.56
C GLN A 124 15.41 22.39 -9.12
N GLN A 125 15.19 21.10 -8.92
CA GLN A 125 15.32 20.51 -7.61
C GLN A 125 16.75 20.61 -7.10
N LYS A 126 17.73 20.37 -7.96
CA LYS A 126 19.13 20.52 -7.58
C LYS A 126 19.47 21.95 -7.20
N ILE A 127 18.95 22.91 -7.95
CA ILE A 127 19.19 24.32 -7.65
C ILE A 127 18.64 24.66 -6.27
N ILE A 128 17.45 24.19 -5.96
CA ILE A 128 16.83 24.48 -4.67
C ILE A 128 17.68 23.91 -3.54
N TYR A 129 18.15 22.69 -3.68
CA TYR A 129 18.89 22.05 -2.61
C TYR A 129 20.35 22.41 -2.57
N ALA A 130 20.89 22.93 -3.64
CA ALA A 130 22.28 23.36 -3.66
C ALA A 130 22.48 24.71 -2.97
N ASN A 131 21.42 25.45 -2.81
CA ASN A 131 21.47 26.72 -2.10
C ASN A 131 21.19 26.51 -0.61
#